data_e6a261ea10430f7f2872a4ee9427e70a
#
_entry.id   e6a261ea10430f7f2872a4ee9427e70a
#
_cell.length_a   1.000
_cell.length_b   1.000
_cell.length_c   1.000
_cell.angle_alpha   90.00
_cell.angle_beta   90.00
_cell.angle_gamma   90.00
#
_symmetry.space_group_name_H-M   'P 1'
#
loop_
_entity.id
_entity.type
_entity.pdbx_description
1 polymer ?
#
loop_
_entity_poly.entity_id
_entity_poly.type
_entity_poly.pdbx_seq_one_letter_code
_entity_poly.pdbx_strand_id
1 'polypeptide(L)'
;MPKSMQAVIASVFLTFAVSSTAQEQPLEWISTYTATPPGIDGSIDGVWDASVPLTVTIREALGGGAPREVVLRALHTDDSLYVLAQWPDATRSDRRDPYVWNTEIEAYERPTLADDQFALEFPLAGELQVSMLAEGKSYTADVWHWKAGRSNLDGWVDDKRHIISQEPVDGALPYQLGGHAVVYIARPMDDGLAGYNTVDMPQDFQGDILPSYEIQTPSNSQSDIRGKGVHDGNGWTLEMSRRFNTGNADDAVIDPDGEIDCAIAVLDDELFWHHSVSQKLVLRFKP
;
A
#
# COMPACT_ATOMS: atom_id res chain seq x y z
N MET A 1 0.45 -77.27 -5.85
CA MET A 1 -0.49 -76.34 -6.52
C MET A 1 -0.59 -75.07 -5.69
N PRO A 2 0.00 -73.92 -6.06
CA PRO A 2 -0.13 -72.67 -5.33
C PRO A 2 -1.35 -71.92 -5.83
N LYS A 3 -2.16 -71.38 -4.90
CA LYS A 3 -3.32 -70.54 -5.16
C LYS A 3 -2.83 -69.16 -5.47
N SER A 4 -3.19 -68.67 -6.64
CA SER A 4 -2.97 -67.24 -7.07
C SER A 4 -3.92 -66.30 -6.31
N MET A 5 -3.35 -65.43 -5.58
CA MET A 5 -4.07 -64.31 -4.92
C MET A 5 -4.14 -63.12 -5.90
N GLN A 6 -5.29 -62.86 -6.46
CA GLN A 6 -5.54 -61.67 -7.30
C GLN A 6 -5.74 -60.48 -6.39
N ALA A 7 -4.85 -59.49 -6.51
CA ALA A 7 -4.99 -58.20 -5.87
C ALA A 7 -5.96 -57.32 -6.69
N VAL A 8 -7.07 -56.93 -6.09
CA VAL A 8 -7.99 -55.95 -6.63
C VAL A 8 -7.44 -54.55 -6.30
N ILE A 9 -6.98 -53.84 -7.31
CA ILE A 9 -6.59 -52.44 -7.18
C ILE A 9 -7.87 -51.61 -7.34
N ALA A 10 -8.37 -51.06 -6.23
CA ALA A 10 -9.45 -50.07 -6.26
C ALA A 10 -8.86 -48.70 -6.57
N SER A 11 -9.09 -48.21 -7.78
CA SER A 11 -8.76 -46.84 -8.18
C SER A 11 -9.77 -45.88 -7.59
N VAL A 12 -9.34 -45.12 -6.57
CA VAL A 12 -10.13 -43.98 -6.04
C VAL A 12 -9.94 -42.81 -6.98
N PHE A 13 -10.93 -42.49 -7.77
CA PHE A 13 -11.01 -41.21 -8.52
C PHE A 13 -11.40 -40.10 -7.54
N LEU A 14 -10.45 -39.26 -7.11
CA LEU A 14 -10.73 -38.02 -6.43
C LEU A 14 -11.16 -37.03 -7.50
N THR A 15 -12.45 -36.75 -7.61
CA THR A 15 -12.99 -35.65 -8.37
C THR A 15 -12.75 -34.38 -7.57
N PHE A 16 -11.76 -33.59 -7.94
CA PHE A 16 -11.63 -32.22 -7.49
C PHE A 16 -12.76 -31.43 -8.13
N ALA A 17 -13.73 -31.01 -7.33
CA ALA A 17 -14.68 -29.98 -7.73
C ALA A 17 -13.86 -28.67 -7.86
N VAL A 18 -13.63 -28.24 -9.09
CA VAL A 18 -13.15 -26.89 -9.39
C VAL A 18 -14.30 -25.96 -9.00
N SER A 19 -14.25 -25.42 -7.79
CA SER A 19 -15.12 -24.32 -7.41
C SER A 19 -14.74 -23.15 -8.31
N SER A 20 -15.58 -22.86 -9.29
CA SER A 20 -15.57 -21.59 -10.00
C SER A 20 -15.76 -20.49 -8.92
N THR A 21 -14.69 -19.84 -8.49
CA THR A 21 -14.80 -18.62 -7.72
C THR A 21 -15.47 -17.60 -8.63
N ALA A 22 -16.73 -17.29 -8.35
CA ALA A 22 -17.37 -16.14 -8.97
C ALA A 22 -16.44 -14.95 -8.69
N GLN A 23 -16.01 -14.26 -9.74
CA GLN A 23 -15.19 -13.07 -9.62
C GLN A 23 -16.05 -12.05 -8.84
N GLU A 24 -15.63 -11.72 -7.63
CA GLU A 24 -16.37 -10.76 -6.79
C GLU A 24 -16.44 -9.43 -7.55
N GLN A 25 -17.65 -8.83 -7.53
CA GLN A 25 -17.84 -7.54 -8.20
C GLN A 25 -17.00 -6.49 -7.50
N PRO A 26 -16.37 -5.56 -8.24
CA PRO A 26 -15.62 -4.46 -7.63
C PRO A 26 -16.48 -3.67 -6.64
N LEU A 27 -15.86 -3.22 -5.55
CA LEU A 27 -16.52 -2.31 -4.61
C LEU A 27 -16.53 -0.90 -5.20
N GLU A 28 -17.69 -0.28 -5.25
CA GLU A 28 -17.84 1.09 -5.72
C GLU A 28 -17.41 2.06 -4.60
N TRP A 29 -16.42 2.88 -4.89
CA TRP A 29 -15.94 3.96 -4.01
C TRP A 29 -16.32 5.30 -4.64
N ILE A 30 -17.11 6.10 -3.92
CA ILE A 30 -17.65 7.35 -4.44
C ILE A 30 -16.82 8.54 -3.95
N SER A 31 -16.31 9.31 -4.87
CA SER A 31 -15.79 10.66 -4.62
C SER A 31 -16.90 11.67 -4.85
N THR A 32 -17.17 12.52 -3.87
CA THR A 32 -18.17 13.59 -3.95
C THR A 32 -17.48 14.93 -4.23
N TYR A 33 -18.09 15.73 -5.10
CA TYR A 33 -17.56 17.08 -5.37
C TYR A 33 -17.65 17.98 -4.14
N THR A 34 -16.63 18.80 -3.94
CA THR A 34 -16.61 19.88 -2.95
C THR A 34 -15.95 21.13 -3.51
N ALA A 35 -16.58 22.29 -3.32
CA ALA A 35 -15.97 23.56 -3.69
C ALA A 35 -14.87 24.03 -2.71
N THR A 36 -14.84 23.44 -1.52
CA THR A 36 -13.84 23.74 -0.48
C THR A 36 -13.00 22.50 -0.22
N PRO A 37 -11.69 22.54 -0.52
CA PRO A 37 -10.82 21.40 -0.23
C PRO A 37 -10.72 21.15 1.28
N PRO A 38 -10.67 19.89 1.75
CA PRO A 38 -10.34 19.57 3.13
C PRO A 38 -8.89 19.96 3.45
N GLY A 39 -8.59 20.20 4.73
CA GLY A 39 -7.23 20.27 5.22
C GLY A 39 -6.54 18.91 5.09
N ILE A 40 -5.22 18.90 4.88
CA ILE A 40 -4.41 17.67 4.91
C ILE A 40 -3.54 17.77 6.15
N ASP A 41 -4.14 17.56 7.32
CA ASP A 41 -3.47 17.71 8.61
C ASP A 41 -3.68 16.51 9.56
N GLY A 42 -4.45 15.50 9.13
CA GLY A 42 -4.80 14.31 9.91
C GLY A 42 -5.96 14.53 10.88
N SER A 43 -6.67 15.66 10.77
CA SER A 43 -7.85 15.99 11.58
C SER A 43 -9.08 16.06 10.68
N ILE A 44 -10.08 15.24 10.97
CA ILE A 44 -11.31 15.22 10.19
C ILE A 44 -12.05 16.55 10.36
N ASP A 45 -12.08 17.36 9.33
CA ASP A 45 -12.87 18.57 9.30
C ASP A 45 -14.29 18.32 8.76
N GLY A 46 -15.20 19.31 8.94
CA GLY A 46 -16.60 19.17 8.55
C GLY A 46 -16.87 19.05 7.04
N VAL A 47 -15.86 19.29 6.19
CA VAL A 47 -15.98 19.11 4.74
C VAL A 47 -16.16 17.63 4.41
N TRP A 48 -15.55 16.72 5.18
CA TRP A 48 -15.68 15.27 5.00
C TRP A 48 -17.09 14.73 5.23
N ASP A 49 -17.98 15.49 5.88
CA ASP A 49 -19.38 15.08 6.09
C ASP A 49 -20.16 14.93 4.77
N ALA A 50 -19.73 15.61 3.70
CA ALA A 50 -20.30 15.47 2.37
C ALA A 50 -19.95 14.16 1.66
N SER A 51 -18.90 13.46 2.10
CA SER A 51 -18.41 12.24 1.48
C SER A 51 -19.21 11.00 1.89
N VAL A 52 -19.26 10.01 1.00
CA VAL A 52 -19.88 8.71 1.28
C VAL A 52 -18.82 7.74 1.81
N PRO A 53 -18.96 7.23 3.05
CA PRO A 53 -18.00 6.27 3.57
C PRO A 53 -18.14 4.92 2.87
N LEU A 54 -17.01 4.27 2.57
CA LEU A 54 -16.92 2.89 2.11
C LEU A 54 -16.12 2.09 3.15
N THR A 55 -16.71 1.05 3.73
CA THR A 55 -15.98 0.10 4.56
C THR A 55 -15.44 -1.02 3.69
N VAL A 56 -14.12 -1.20 3.71
CA VAL A 56 -13.41 -2.24 2.98
C VAL A 56 -12.83 -3.23 3.97
N THR A 57 -13.16 -4.51 3.81
CA THR A 57 -12.52 -5.59 4.57
C THR A 57 -11.24 -6.01 3.86
N ILE A 58 -10.11 -5.84 4.52
CA ILE A 58 -8.79 -6.26 4.04
C ILE A 58 -8.30 -7.48 4.81
N ARG A 59 -7.44 -8.29 4.16
CA ARG A 59 -6.86 -9.51 4.72
C ARG A 59 -5.37 -9.55 4.43
N GLU A 60 -4.64 -10.35 5.19
CA GLU A 60 -3.23 -10.60 4.90
C GLU A 60 -3.04 -11.08 3.47
N ALA A 61 -2.09 -10.49 2.76
CA ALA A 61 -1.81 -10.75 1.35
C ALA A 61 -1.46 -12.22 1.07
N LEU A 62 -0.81 -12.91 2.01
CA LEU A 62 -0.44 -14.32 1.91
C LEU A 62 -1.37 -15.25 2.70
N GLY A 63 -2.43 -14.69 3.30
CA GLY A 63 -3.50 -15.41 3.99
C GLY A 63 -3.12 -15.88 5.41
N GLY A 64 -4.08 -15.86 6.33
CA GLY A 64 -3.97 -16.42 7.67
C GLY A 64 -4.28 -15.46 8.81
N GLY A 65 -4.12 -14.16 8.66
CA GLY A 65 -4.46 -13.18 9.68
C GLY A 65 -5.96 -12.89 9.80
N ALA A 66 -6.35 -12.27 10.90
CA ALA A 66 -7.71 -11.78 11.07
C ALA A 66 -8.00 -10.65 10.06
N PRO A 67 -9.19 -10.62 9.46
CA PRO A 67 -9.55 -9.51 8.59
C PRO A 67 -9.59 -8.21 9.39
N ARG A 68 -9.24 -7.10 8.72
CA ARG A 68 -9.35 -5.74 9.26
C ARG A 68 -10.29 -4.92 8.41
N GLU A 69 -10.88 -3.89 8.99
CA GLU A 69 -11.72 -2.95 8.27
C GLU A 69 -10.99 -1.62 8.09
N VAL A 70 -11.08 -1.08 6.88
CA VAL A 70 -10.64 0.28 6.56
C VAL A 70 -11.86 1.06 6.11
N VAL A 71 -12.09 2.22 6.70
CA VAL A 71 -13.13 3.15 6.23
C VAL A 71 -12.46 4.16 5.31
N LEU A 72 -12.90 4.18 4.06
CA LEU A 72 -12.45 5.11 3.03
C LEU A 72 -13.50 6.18 2.77
N ARG A 73 -13.05 7.41 2.55
CA ARG A 73 -13.87 8.51 2.03
C ARG A 73 -13.09 9.20 0.91
N ALA A 74 -13.81 9.72 -0.07
CA ALA A 74 -13.19 10.51 -1.14
C ALA A 74 -14.02 11.78 -1.41
N LEU A 75 -13.30 12.87 -1.60
CA LEU A 75 -13.81 14.13 -2.09
C LEU A 75 -12.97 14.57 -3.29
N HIS A 76 -13.52 15.42 -4.14
CA HIS A 76 -12.76 16.02 -5.21
C HIS A 76 -13.17 17.48 -5.43
N THR A 77 -12.24 18.27 -5.94
CA THR A 77 -12.47 19.60 -6.51
C THR A 77 -12.40 19.53 -8.04
N ASP A 78 -12.33 20.65 -8.70
CA ASP A 78 -12.19 20.71 -10.18
C ASP A 78 -10.89 20.06 -10.68
N ASP A 79 -9.84 19.97 -9.85
CA ASP A 79 -8.51 19.57 -10.28
C ASP A 79 -7.82 18.53 -9.39
N SER A 80 -8.40 18.14 -8.24
CA SER A 80 -7.70 17.35 -7.23
C SER A 80 -8.61 16.31 -6.58
N LEU A 81 -8.02 15.15 -6.26
CA LEU A 81 -8.59 14.09 -5.43
C LEU A 81 -8.11 14.24 -3.99
N TYR A 82 -9.03 14.05 -3.05
CA TYR A 82 -8.79 14.00 -1.62
C TYR A 82 -9.28 12.66 -1.08
N VAL A 83 -8.46 12.00 -0.30
CA VAL A 83 -8.71 10.68 0.27
C VAL A 83 -8.57 10.75 1.78
N LEU A 84 -9.55 10.21 2.50
CA LEU A 84 -9.48 9.95 3.92
C LEU A 84 -9.56 8.45 4.14
N ALA A 85 -8.57 7.90 4.86
CA ALA A 85 -8.55 6.50 5.27
C ALA A 85 -8.45 6.41 6.79
N GLN A 86 -9.27 5.52 7.39
CA GLN A 86 -9.26 5.25 8.82
C GLN A 86 -9.23 3.76 9.06
N TRP A 87 -8.33 3.30 9.93
CA TRP A 87 -8.28 1.89 10.35
C TRP A 87 -7.89 1.74 11.82
N PRO A 88 -8.42 0.72 12.50
CA PRO A 88 -8.03 0.41 13.86
C PRO A 88 -6.59 -0.12 13.89
N ASP A 89 -5.83 0.37 14.85
CA ASP A 89 -4.47 -0.04 15.13
C ASP A 89 -4.21 0.18 16.63
N ALA A 90 -3.81 -0.87 17.33
CA ALA A 90 -3.59 -0.80 18.77
C ALA A 90 -2.21 -0.23 19.13
N THR A 91 -1.30 -0.20 18.17
CA THR A 91 0.07 0.30 18.32
C THR A 91 0.30 1.50 17.42
N ARG A 92 1.24 2.32 17.77
CA ARG A 92 1.70 3.43 16.94
C ARG A 92 3.15 3.17 16.57
N SER A 93 3.39 2.67 15.39
CA SER A 93 4.73 2.37 14.89
C SER A 93 5.18 3.45 13.91
N ASP A 94 5.80 4.47 14.47
CA ASP A 94 6.27 5.67 13.76
C ASP A 94 7.80 5.78 13.69
N ARG A 95 8.51 4.63 13.81
CA ARG A 95 9.97 4.57 13.72
C ARG A 95 10.39 3.47 12.77
N ARG A 96 11.24 3.82 11.82
CA ARG A 96 11.82 2.87 10.88
C ARG A 96 13.30 2.64 11.19
N ASP A 97 13.68 1.40 11.55
CA ASP A 97 15.07 0.96 11.76
C ASP A 97 15.93 2.01 12.52
N PRO A 98 15.53 2.50 13.72
CA PRO A 98 16.24 3.55 14.44
C PRO A 98 17.63 3.07 14.89
N TYR A 99 18.51 3.99 15.17
CA TYR A 99 19.79 3.68 15.85
C TYR A 99 19.57 3.70 17.36
N VAL A 100 19.84 2.58 18.03
CA VAL A 100 19.66 2.39 19.47
C VAL A 100 21.02 2.20 20.11
N TRP A 101 21.34 3.01 21.11
CA TRP A 101 22.61 2.91 21.82
C TRP A 101 22.62 1.67 22.72
N ASN A 102 23.61 0.80 22.49
CA ASN A 102 23.89 -0.35 23.34
C ASN A 102 25.00 0.00 24.31
N THR A 103 24.68 0.12 25.61
CA THR A 103 25.61 0.50 26.66
C THR A 103 26.65 -0.58 26.99
N GLU A 104 26.38 -1.84 26.64
CA GLU A 104 27.30 -2.94 26.91
C GLU A 104 28.51 -2.95 25.95
N ILE A 105 28.26 -2.55 24.69
CA ILE A 105 29.30 -2.51 23.65
C ILE A 105 29.72 -1.07 23.30
N GLU A 106 29.15 -0.06 23.95
CA GLU A 106 29.38 1.36 23.71
C GLU A 106 29.29 1.75 22.23
N ALA A 107 28.23 1.24 21.53
CA ALA A 107 28.00 1.47 20.12
C ALA A 107 26.49 1.49 19.79
N TYR A 108 26.14 2.09 18.65
CA TYR A 108 24.78 2.00 18.13
C TYR A 108 24.54 0.65 17.44
N GLU A 109 23.34 0.12 17.65
CA GLU A 109 22.77 -0.98 16.90
C GLU A 109 21.59 -0.48 16.07
N ARG A 110 21.28 -1.17 14.99
CA ARG A 110 20.12 -0.86 14.13
C ARG A 110 19.15 -2.04 14.15
N PRO A 111 18.21 -2.09 15.11
CA PRO A 111 17.16 -3.10 15.11
C PRO A 111 16.26 -2.94 13.87
N THR A 112 15.81 -4.06 13.32
CA THR A 112 14.83 -4.03 12.24
C THR A 112 13.46 -3.76 12.82
N LEU A 113 12.95 -2.55 12.63
CA LEU A 113 11.60 -2.13 12.98
C LEU A 113 10.89 -1.60 11.73
N ALA A 114 9.65 -1.97 11.53
CA ALA A 114 8.82 -1.41 10.49
C ALA A 114 7.92 -0.31 11.08
N ASP A 115 7.72 0.74 10.32
CA ASP A 115 6.74 1.76 10.59
C ASP A 115 5.40 1.40 9.94
N ASP A 116 4.29 1.90 10.51
CA ASP A 116 2.97 1.74 9.93
C ASP A 116 2.88 2.43 8.59
N GLN A 117 2.19 1.80 7.64
CA GLN A 117 2.12 2.30 6.27
C GLN A 117 0.74 2.07 5.67
N PHE A 118 0.38 2.92 4.73
CA PHE A 118 -0.80 2.78 3.90
C PHE A 118 -0.41 3.00 2.44
N ALA A 119 -0.88 2.15 1.56
CA ALA A 119 -0.70 2.32 0.12
C ALA A 119 -2.05 2.37 -0.59
N LEU A 120 -2.16 3.28 -1.55
CA LEU A 120 -3.25 3.38 -2.51
C LEU A 120 -2.64 3.33 -3.89
N GLU A 121 -3.12 2.44 -4.74
CA GLU A 121 -2.57 2.26 -6.09
C GLU A 121 -3.62 2.40 -7.17
N PHE A 122 -3.20 2.98 -8.30
CA PHE A 122 -3.97 3.19 -9.51
C PHE A 122 -3.28 2.53 -10.72
N PRO A 123 -4.01 2.08 -11.75
CA PRO A 123 -3.38 1.56 -12.95
C PRO A 123 -2.66 2.69 -13.73
N LEU A 124 -1.38 2.51 -14.01
CA LEU A 124 -0.61 3.36 -14.92
C LEU A 124 -0.50 2.69 -16.31
N ALA A 125 -0.27 1.38 -16.34
CA ALA A 125 -0.24 0.62 -17.57
C ALA A 125 -0.69 -0.83 -17.32
N GLY A 126 -1.52 -1.37 -18.20
CA GLY A 126 -2.09 -2.71 -18.04
C GLY A 126 -3.28 -2.74 -17.08
N GLU A 127 -3.74 -3.93 -16.73
CA GLU A 127 -4.87 -4.16 -15.84
C GLU A 127 -4.40 -4.33 -14.40
N LEU A 128 -4.78 -3.43 -13.50
CA LEU A 128 -4.47 -3.50 -12.08
C LEU A 128 -4.99 -4.81 -11.46
N GLN A 129 -4.14 -5.48 -10.71
CA GLN A 129 -4.48 -6.67 -9.95
C GLN A 129 -4.41 -6.36 -8.45
N VAL A 130 -5.33 -6.89 -7.66
CA VAL A 130 -5.31 -6.73 -6.18
C VAL A 130 -4.15 -7.48 -5.50
N SER A 131 -3.49 -8.36 -6.21
CA SER A 131 -2.29 -9.05 -5.74
C SER A 131 -1.15 -8.86 -6.74
N MET A 132 -0.03 -8.34 -6.27
CA MET A 132 1.20 -8.25 -7.07
C MET A 132 1.74 -9.62 -7.48
N LEU A 133 1.32 -10.70 -6.80
CA LEU A 133 1.72 -12.07 -7.09
C LEU A 133 0.75 -12.79 -8.05
N ALA A 134 -0.03 -12.05 -8.85
CA ALA A 134 -0.95 -12.62 -9.83
C ALA A 134 -0.18 -13.27 -10.99
N GLU A 135 -0.31 -14.62 -11.11
CA GLU A 135 0.35 -15.38 -12.16
C GLU A 135 -0.17 -14.97 -13.55
N GLY A 136 0.75 -14.84 -14.52
CA GLY A 136 0.43 -14.51 -15.90
C GLY A 136 0.01 -13.05 -16.14
N LYS A 137 0.13 -12.18 -15.12
CA LYS A 137 -0.22 -10.76 -15.24
C LYS A 137 1.02 -9.88 -15.20
N SER A 138 1.04 -8.88 -16.09
CA SER A 138 2.04 -7.81 -16.07
C SER A 138 1.31 -6.48 -16.13
N TYR A 139 1.69 -5.55 -15.25
CA TYR A 139 1.12 -4.21 -15.18
C TYR A 139 2.06 -3.25 -14.45
N THR A 140 1.80 -1.98 -14.59
CA THR A 140 2.44 -0.93 -13.78
C THR A 140 1.34 -0.18 -13.03
N ALA A 141 1.52 0.00 -11.73
CA ALA A 141 0.67 0.85 -10.91
C ALA A 141 1.44 2.09 -10.46
N ASP A 142 0.76 3.22 -10.42
CA ASP A 142 1.09 4.43 -9.69
C ASP A 142 0.67 4.21 -8.24
N VAL A 143 1.54 4.50 -7.27
CA VAL A 143 1.35 4.12 -5.87
C VAL A 143 1.64 5.27 -4.93
N TRP A 144 0.61 5.74 -4.25
CA TRP A 144 0.71 6.67 -3.13
C TRP A 144 1.02 5.89 -1.86
N HIS A 145 2.25 5.98 -1.37
CA HIS A 145 2.69 5.15 -0.26
C HIS A 145 3.06 6.00 0.98
N TRP A 146 2.07 6.21 1.83
CA TRP A 146 2.26 6.88 3.11
C TRP A 146 3.00 5.98 4.12
N LYS A 147 3.88 6.58 4.94
CA LYS A 147 4.73 5.90 5.93
C LYS A 147 4.83 6.74 7.19
N ALA A 148 4.39 6.19 8.32
CA ALA A 148 4.28 6.92 9.60
C ALA A 148 5.61 7.48 10.11
N GLY A 149 6.70 6.73 9.98
CA GLY A 149 8.02 7.09 10.48
C GLY A 149 8.90 7.86 9.50
N ARG A 150 8.42 8.11 8.29
CA ARG A 150 9.19 8.70 7.18
C ARG A 150 8.44 9.84 6.52
N SER A 151 7.68 9.59 5.46
CA SER A 151 7.01 10.63 4.68
C SER A 151 5.97 11.42 5.48
N ASN A 152 5.32 10.83 6.49
CA ASN A 152 4.35 11.50 7.33
C ASN A 152 4.90 12.69 8.13
N LEU A 153 6.19 12.67 8.46
CA LEU A 153 6.78 13.67 9.37
C LEU A 153 6.68 15.08 8.79
N ASP A 154 6.82 15.21 7.49
CA ASP A 154 6.75 16.51 6.77
C ASP A 154 5.49 16.69 5.90
N GLY A 155 4.50 15.83 6.09
CA GLY A 155 3.21 15.95 5.40
C GLY A 155 3.25 15.60 3.92
N TRP A 156 4.12 14.67 3.54
CA TRP A 156 4.22 14.12 2.19
C TRP A 156 3.86 12.63 2.18
N VAL A 157 3.73 12.10 0.97
CA VAL A 157 3.53 10.68 0.69
C VAL A 157 4.56 10.29 -0.35
N ASP A 158 5.17 9.11 -0.23
CA ASP A 158 6.06 8.64 -1.30
C ASP A 158 5.26 8.40 -2.58
N ASP A 159 5.70 9.00 -3.65
CA ASP A 159 5.21 8.77 -4.99
C ASP A 159 6.12 7.76 -5.69
N LYS A 160 5.54 6.66 -6.16
CA LYS A 160 6.32 5.58 -6.75
C LYS A 160 5.49 4.67 -7.64
N ARG A 161 6.18 3.82 -8.39
CA ARG A 161 5.53 2.80 -9.20
C ARG A 161 5.76 1.40 -8.65
N HIS A 162 4.75 0.54 -8.84
CA HIS A 162 4.95 -0.90 -8.79
C HIS A 162 4.94 -1.44 -10.22
N ILE A 163 6.04 -2.05 -10.64
CA ILE A 163 6.18 -2.68 -11.96
C ILE A 163 6.16 -4.18 -11.73
N ILE A 164 5.08 -4.83 -12.16
CA ILE A 164 4.88 -6.27 -12.07
C ILE A 164 5.08 -6.87 -13.45
N SER A 165 5.97 -7.88 -13.54
CA SER A 165 6.33 -8.48 -14.82
C SER A 165 6.48 -10.00 -14.70
N GLN A 166 6.18 -10.72 -15.77
CA GLN A 166 6.48 -12.15 -15.92
C GLN A 166 7.89 -12.40 -16.45
N GLU A 167 8.56 -11.35 -16.92
CA GLU A 167 9.93 -11.37 -17.39
C GLU A 167 10.83 -10.51 -16.50
N PRO A 168 12.13 -10.80 -16.40
CA PRO A 168 13.07 -9.96 -15.66
C PRO A 168 13.05 -8.51 -16.15
N VAL A 169 12.93 -7.57 -15.21
CA VAL A 169 13.07 -6.12 -15.46
C VAL A 169 14.12 -5.55 -14.51
N ASP A 170 14.72 -4.44 -14.92
CA ASP A 170 15.77 -3.79 -14.13
C ASP A 170 15.25 -3.37 -12.73
N GLY A 171 16.06 -3.61 -11.70
CA GLY A 171 15.72 -3.32 -10.31
C GLY A 171 14.63 -4.21 -9.70
N ALA A 172 14.10 -5.21 -10.43
CA ALA A 172 13.07 -6.10 -9.90
C ALA A 172 13.65 -7.24 -9.06
N LEU A 173 12.91 -7.60 -8.00
CA LEU A 173 13.15 -8.82 -7.23
C LEU A 173 12.26 -9.95 -7.76
N PRO A 174 12.80 -11.18 -7.92
CA PRO A 174 12.03 -12.35 -8.29
C PRO A 174 11.26 -12.91 -7.09
N TYR A 175 9.98 -13.20 -7.30
CA TYR A 175 9.12 -13.88 -6.34
C TYR A 175 8.67 -15.22 -6.92
N GLN A 176 9.08 -16.31 -6.25
CA GLN A 176 8.73 -17.67 -6.68
C GLN A 176 7.29 -17.96 -6.29
N LEU A 177 6.47 -18.26 -7.26
CA LEU A 177 5.11 -18.78 -7.07
C LEU A 177 5.11 -20.33 -7.09
N GLY A 178 3.98 -20.93 -6.74
CA GLY A 178 3.80 -22.37 -6.93
C GLY A 178 3.98 -22.78 -8.41
N GLY A 179 4.44 -24.03 -8.66
CA GLY A 179 4.51 -24.58 -10.03
C GLY A 179 5.59 -24.01 -10.94
N HIS A 180 6.64 -23.41 -10.40
CA HIS A 180 7.79 -22.81 -11.13
C HIS A 180 7.54 -21.44 -11.79
N ALA A 181 6.37 -20.86 -11.63
CA ALA A 181 6.14 -19.50 -12.08
C ALA A 181 6.93 -18.49 -11.22
N VAL A 182 7.44 -17.44 -11.85
CA VAL A 182 8.16 -16.35 -11.19
C VAL A 182 7.52 -15.04 -11.60
N VAL A 183 7.27 -14.18 -10.61
CA VAL A 183 6.86 -12.79 -10.83
C VAL A 183 8.01 -11.88 -10.42
N TYR A 184 8.34 -10.92 -11.27
CA TYR A 184 9.37 -9.90 -11.02
C TYR A 184 8.68 -8.61 -10.59
N ILE A 185 9.07 -8.06 -9.43
CA ILE A 185 8.47 -6.84 -8.88
C ILE A 185 9.56 -5.80 -8.65
N ALA A 186 9.49 -4.69 -9.39
CA ALA A 186 10.27 -3.50 -9.12
C ALA A 186 9.38 -2.43 -8.45
N ARG A 187 10.00 -1.62 -7.58
CA ARG A 187 9.32 -0.56 -6.83
C ARG A 187 10.12 0.73 -6.89
N PRO A 188 10.39 1.26 -8.11
CA PRO A 188 11.12 2.51 -8.23
C PRO A 188 10.33 3.67 -7.63
N MET A 189 11.04 4.60 -7.00
CA MET A 189 10.51 5.92 -6.69
C MET A 189 10.35 6.68 -8.02
N ASP A 190 9.40 7.61 -8.05
CA ASP A 190 9.20 8.47 -9.20
C ASP A 190 10.28 9.57 -9.26
N ASP A 191 10.27 10.40 -10.30
CA ASP A 191 11.34 11.36 -10.52
C ASP A 191 11.43 12.39 -9.39
N GLY A 192 12.64 12.66 -8.95
CA GLY A 192 12.93 13.68 -7.95
C GLY A 192 13.54 13.17 -6.65
N LEU A 193 13.54 14.03 -5.65
CA LEU A 193 13.98 13.74 -4.29
C LEU A 193 12.79 13.33 -3.45
N ALA A 194 12.91 12.25 -2.70
CA ALA A 194 11.90 11.85 -1.72
C ALA A 194 11.83 12.85 -0.54
N GLY A 195 10.74 12.83 0.24
CA GLY A 195 10.56 13.71 1.40
C GLY A 195 11.47 13.39 2.59
N TYR A 196 12.31 12.37 2.48
CA TYR A 196 13.27 11.97 3.51
C TYR A 196 14.52 11.35 2.90
N ASN A 197 15.58 11.34 3.68
CA ASN A 197 16.89 10.78 3.34
C ASN A 197 17.38 9.87 4.47
N THR A 198 18.26 8.92 4.18
CA THR A 198 18.92 8.09 5.19
C THR A 198 20.06 8.85 5.84
N VAL A 199 20.23 8.65 7.15
CA VAL A 199 21.36 9.22 7.93
C VAL A 199 22.34 8.10 8.24
N ASP A 200 23.62 8.43 8.22
CA ASP A 200 24.67 7.50 8.65
C ASP A 200 24.62 7.27 10.17
N MET A 201 24.90 6.04 10.59
CA MET A 201 24.96 5.70 12.01
C MET A 201 26.12 6.41 12.70
N PRO A 202 25.86 7.21 13.75
CA PRO A 202 26.92 7.89 14.50
C PRO A 202 27.90 6.92 15.15
N GLN A 203 29.15 7.34 15.26
CA GLN A 203 30.20 6.57 15.96
C GLN A 203 30.16 6.84 17.47
N ASP A 204 29.84 8.07 17.87
CA ASP A 204 29.84 8.51 19.25
C ASP A 204 28.42 8.64 19.77
N PHE A 205 28.25 8.52 21.10
CA PHE A 205 26.97 8.68 21.76
C PHE A 205 26.37 10.07 21.54
N GLN A 206 25.17 10.13 21.00
CA GLN A 206 24.40 11.37 20.78
C GLN A 206 22.98 11.30 21.40
N GLY A 207 22.61 10.15 21.98
CA GLY A 207 21.31 9.88 22.60
C GLY A 207 20.98 8.39 22.55
N ASP A 208 20.05 7.96 23.39
CA ASP A 208 19.69 6.53 23.50
C ASP A 208 19.06 5.99 22.22
N ILE A 209 18.25 6.79 21.53
CA ILE A 209 17.58 6.42 20.29
C ILE A 209 17.68 7.59 19.30
N LEU A 210 18.20 7.32 18.11
CA LEU A 210 18.32 8.31 17.04
C LEU A 210 17.57 7.83 15.80
N PRO A 211 16.98 8.76 15.01
CA PRO A 211 16.36 8.40 13.75
C PRO A 211 17.42 7.97 12.72
N SER A 212 17.10 6.99 11.89
CA SER A 212 17.92 6.59 10.75
C SER A 212 17.55 7.32 9.46
N TYR A 213 16.57 8.23 9.55
CA TYR A 213 16.09 9.07 8.46
C TYR A 213 15.99 10.52 8.92
N GLU A 214 16.28 11.44 8.03
CA GLU A 214 16.05 12.87 8.19
C GLU A 214 15.08 13.38 7.14
N ILE A 215 14.32 14.41 7.48
CA ILE A 215 13.35 15.04 6.58
C ILE A 215 14.10 15.94 5.59
N GLN A 216 13.67 15.88 4.32
CA GLN A 216 14.07 16.84 3.29
C GLN A 216 12.85 17.24 2.45
N THR A 217 12.94 18.39 1.77
CA THR A 217 11.88 18.81 0.87
C THR A 217 11.91 17.96 -0.40
N PRO A 218 10.83 17.27 -0.75
CA PRO A 218 10.76 16.53 -2.00
C PRO A 218 10.74 17.47 -3.21
N SER A 219 11.06 16.91 -4.38
CA SER A 219 11.06 17.65 -5.63
C SER A 219 10.47 16.85 -6.79
N ASN A 220 10.12 17.52 -7.87
CA ASN A 220 9.52 16.93 -9.07
C ASN A 220 8.30 16.07 -8.71
N SER A 221 8.15 14.90 -9.34
CA SER A 221 7.06 13.95 -9.11
C SER A 221 6.91 13.56 -7.63
N GLN A 222 8.02 13.41 -6.89
CA GLN A 222 8.00 13.10 -5.47
C GLN A 222 7.30 14.15 -4.59
N SER A 223 6.98 15.33 -5.12
CA SER A 223 6.28 16.42 -4.43
C SER A 223 4.79 16.56 -4.80
N ASP A 224 4.24 15.59 -5.51
CA ASP A 224 2.86 15.68 -6.01
C ASP A 224 1.81 15.27 -4.99
N ILE A 225 2.17 14.40 -4.05
CA ILE A 225 1.22 13.86 -3.07
C ILE A 225 1.45 14.47 -1.69
N ARG A 226 0.43 15.16 -1.19
CA ARG A 226 0.37 15.58 0.22
C ARG A 226 -0.32 14.51 1.05
N GLY A 227 0.14 14.30 2.29
CA GLY A 227 -0.52 13.38 3.18
C GLY A 227 -0.11 13.54 4.62
N LYS A 228 -1.08 13.40 5.54
CA LYS A 228 -0.86 13.46 6.97
C LYS A 228 -1.70 12.43 7.69
N GLY A 229 -1.03 11.56 8.44
CA GLY A 229 -1.66 10.60 9.33
C GLY A 229 -1.46 10.98 10.79
N VAL A 230 -2.50 10.78 11.59
CA VAL A 230 -2.51 10.94 13.05
C VAL A 230 -3.05 9.68 13.69
N HIS A 231 -2.35 9.18 14.71
CA HIS A 231 -2.78 8.06 15.54
C HIS A 231 -3.35 8.58 16.85
N ASP A 232 -4.59 8.21 17.16
CA ASP A 232 -5.33 8.70 18.35
C ASP A 232 -5.21 7.78 19.59
N GLY A 233 -4.43 6.72 19.50
CA GLY A 233 -4.28 5.66 20.51
C GLY A 233 -5.13 4.42 20.23
N ASN A 234 -6.04 4.46 19.24
CA ASN A 234 -6.88 3.33 18.83
C ASN A 234 -6.75 2.99 17.35
N GLY A 235 -6.21 3.91 16.55
CA GLY A 235 -6.06 3.73 15.12
C GLY A 235 -5.54 4.97 14.41
N TRP A 236 -5.37 4.83 13.13
CA TRP A 236 -4.89 5.88 12.25
C TRP A 236 -6.04 6.60 11.54
N THR A 237 -5.92 7.89 11.43
CA THR A 237 -6.65 8.74 10.49
C THR A 237 -5.63 9.36 9.54
N LEU A 238 -5.74 9.06 8.25
CA LEU A 238 -4.85 9.50 7.20
C LEU A 238 -5.61 10.30 6.15
N GLU A 239 -5.16 11.50 5.86
CA GLU A 239 -5.61 12.31 4.75
C GLU A 239 -4.53 12.39 3.69
N MET A 240 -4.92 12.27 2.42
CA MET A 240 -4.02 12.41 1.26
C MET A 240 -4.68 13.24 0.17
N SER A 241 -3.87 13.90 -0.65
CA SER A 241 -4.36 14.62 -1.83
C SER A 241 -3.34 14.66 -2.94
N ARG A 242 -3.81 14.63 -4.20
CA ARG A 242 -3.03 14.88 -5.41
C ARG A 242 -3.92 15.47 -6.49
N ARG A 243 -3.33 16.22 -7.38
CA ARG A 243 -4.02 16.69 -8.61
C ARG A 243 -4.40 15.50 -9.49
N PHE A 244 -5.51 15.63 -10.21
CA PHE A 244 -5.94 14.61 -11.18
C PHE A 244 -4.92 14.38 -12.28
N ASN A 245 -4.25 15.44 -12.71
CA ASN A 245 -3.18 15.39 -13.68
C ASN A 245 -2.01 16.24 -13.15
N THR A 246 -0.92 15.60 -12.82
CA THR A 246 0.31 16.25 -12.34
C THR A 246 1.15 16.79 -13.49
N GLY A 247 0.98 16.22 -14.68
CA GLY A 247 1.80 16.48 -15.86
C GLY A 247 3.02 15.57 -15.95
N ASN A 248 3.24 14.72 -14.94
CA ASN A 248 4.35 13.75 -14.91
C ASN A 248 3.93 12.43 -15.58
N ALA A 249 4.84 11.82 -16.30
CA ALA A 249 4.56 10.59 -17.07
C ALA A 249 4.58 9.32 -16.21
N ASP A 250 5.10 9.42 -15.00
CA ASP A 250 5.17 8.36 -14.00
C ASP A 250 3.91 8.29 -13.13
N ASP A 251 2.97 9.24 -13.28
CA ASP A 251 1.70 9.33 -12.59
C ASP A 251 0.51 8.87 -13.42
N ALA A 252 -0.45 8.22 -12.79
CA ALA A 252 -1.75 7.96 -13.39
C ALA A 252 -2.57 9.27 -13.50
N VAL A 253 -3.09 9.55 -14.68
CA VAL A 253 -4.06 10.62 -14.88
C VAL A 253 -5.44 10.12 -14.45
N ILE A 254 -6.07 10.83 -13.53
CA ILE A 254 -7.41 10.55 -13.04
C ILE A 254 -8.41 11.39 -13.84
N ASP A 255 -9.37 10.75 -14.49
CA ASP A 255 -10.43 11.42 -15.24
C ASP A 255 -11.70 11.49 -14.39
N PRO A 256 -12.11 12.68 -13.91
CA PRO A 256 -13.30 12.83 -13.09
C PRO A 256 -14.62 12.59 -13.84
N ASP A 257 -14.62 12.57 -15.17
CA ASP A 257 -15.77 12.22 -15.99
C ASP A 257 -15.92 10.70 -16.20
N GLY A 258 -14.94 9.93 -15.72
CA GLY A 258 -14.86 8.48 -15.86
C GLY A 258 -14.91 7.72 -14.53
N GLU A 259 -14.24 6.58 -14.52
CA GLU A 259 -13.99 5.77 -13.35
C GLU A 259 -12.55 5.26 -13.39
N ILE A 260 -11.95 4.96 -12.25
CA ILE A 260 -10.62 4.39 -12.17
C ILE A 260 -10.58 3.23 -11.16
N ASP A 261 -9.98 2.13 -11.59
CA ASP A 261 -9.67 1.01 -10.69
C ASP A 261 -8.65 1.44 -9.65
N CYS A 262 -8.79 0.93 -8.42
CA CYS A 262 -7.77 1.14 -7.39
C CYS A 262 -7.72 -0.04 -6.41
N ALA A 263 -6.66 -0.10 -5.63
CA ALA A 263 -6.49 -1.05 -4.56
C ALA A 263 -5.77 -0.38 -3.37
N ILE A 264 -5.99 -0.91 -2.16
CA ILE A 264 -5.33 -0.41 -0.95
C ILE A 264 -4.57 -1.52 -0.25
N ALA A 265 -3.55 -1.13 0.51
CA ALA A 265 -2.87 -2.00 1.46
C ALA A 265 -2.57 -1.24 2.76
N VAL A 266 -2.67 -1.94 3.89
CA VAL A 266 -2.22 -1.47 5.21
C VAL A 266 -1.09 -2.37 5.67
N LEU A 267 -0.01 -1.78 6.16
CA LEU A 267 1.14 -2.47 6.74
C LEU A 267 1.23 -2.01 8.20
N ASP A 268 1.14 -2.96 9.13
CA ASP A 268 1.16 -2.76 10.57
C ASP A 268 2.38 -3.51 11.13
N ASP A 269 3.41 -2.76 11.52
CA ASP A 269 4.68 -3.27 12.05
C ASP A 269 5.45 -4.22 11.12
N GLU A 270 4.97 -4.44 9.90
CA GLU A 270 5.46 -5.46 8.99
C GLU A 270 5.50 -4.99 7.54
N LEU A 271 6.40 -5.61 6.74
CA LEU A 271 6.53 -5.32 5.30
C LEU A 271 6.02 -6.46 4.41
N PHE A 272 6.05 -7.70 4.89
CA PHE A 272 5.72 -8.87 4.08
C PHE A 272 4.28 -9.35 4.29
N TRP A 273 3.80 -9.32 5.53
CA TRP A 273 2.47 -9.79 5.93
C TRP A 273 1.45 -8.65 5.97
N HIS A 274 1.56 -7.71 5.02
CA HIS A 274 0.65 -6.58 4.96
C HIS A 274 -0.78 -7.01 4.60
N HIS A 275 -1.74 -6.28 5.13
CA HIS A 275 -3.13 -6.42 4.76
C HIS A 275 -3.39 -5.66 3.46
N SER A 276 -4.10 -6.30 2.54
CA SER A 276 -4.47 -5.70 1.27
C SER A 276 -5.96 -5.89 0.99
N VAL A 277 -6.50 -5.10 0.07
CA VAL A 277 -7.90 -5.25 -0.34
C VAL A 277 -8.13 -6.64 -0.92
N SER A 278 -9.25 -7.28 -0.55
CA SER A 278 -9.64 -8.58 -1.09
C SER A 278 -10.39 -8.49 -2.43
N GLN A 279 -10.92 -7.30 -2.75
CA GLN A 279 -11.64 -6.97 -3.98
C GLN A 279 -11.01 -5.74 -4.61
N LYS A 280 -11.16 -5.61 -5.93
CA LYS A 280 -10.85 -4.38 -6.66
C LYS A 280 -11.84 -3.29 -6.24
N LEU A 281 -11.35 -2.09 -6.04
CA LEU A 281 -12.16 -0.90 -5.87
C LEU A 281 -12.30 -0.20 -7.21
N VAL A 282 -13.44 0.44 -7.44
CA VAL A 282 -13.68 1.35 -8.58
C VAL A 282 -14.08 2.70 -8.03
N LEU A 283 -13.18 3.66 -8.16
CA LEU A 283 -13.43 5.04 -7.76
C LEU A 283 -14.25 5.74 -8.84
N ARG A 284 -15.38 6.32 -8.44
CA ARG A 284 -16.30 7.07 -9.29
C ARG A 284 -16.55 8.46 -8.74
N PHE A 285 -16.74 9.41 -9.63
CA PHE A 285 -16.91 10.80 -9.29
C PHE A 285 -18.38 11.20 -9.40
N LYS A 286 -18.89 11.89 -8.37
CA LYS A 286 -20.26 12.41 -8.34
C LYS A 286 -20.25 13.92 -8.10
N PRO A 287 -21.13 14.64 -8.81
CA PRO A 287 -21.27 16.10 -8.61
C PRO A 287 -21.57 16.49 -7.17
#